data_fec38d15d2b705d1e6a5d3079c787f3e
#
_entry.id   fec38d15d2b705d1e6a5d3079c787f3e
#
_cell.length_a   1.000
_cell.length_b   1.000
_cell.length_c   1.000
_cell.angle_alpha   90.00
_cell.angle_beta   90.00
_cell.angle_gamma   90.00
#
_symmetry.space_group_name_H-M   'P 1'
#
loop_
_entity.id
_entity.type
_entity.pdbx_description
1 polymer ?
#
loop_
_entity_poly.entity_id
_entity_poly.type
_entity_poly.pdbx_seq_one_letter_code
_entity_poly.pdbx_strand_id
1 'polypeptide(L)'
;MEIWKDIRGFNGNYQVSNIGNIKSLMRSKPIVIKTWIKENGYKVCSLTLKTNNVIFSYVHKEVARAFIPNLDNKDCVKHLDGNKQNNNDYNLEWATNTECVNHLYSIGLRNNKHRHSLTKRQVIAIYKDKLSYRKIMVKYNTNFGSVYAIKHKTIYKEYLAKL
;
A
#
# COMPACT_ATOMS: atom_id res chain seq x y z
N MET A 1 -10.44 6.60 25.59
CA MET A 1 -11.94 6.54 25.51
C MET A 1 -12.32 6.23 24.07
N GLU A 2 -13.28 5.32 23.84
CA GLU A 2 -13.77 5.01 22.51
C GLU A 2 -14.82 6.04 22.06
N ILE A 3 -14.58 6.67 20.92
CA ILE A 3 -15.44 7.72 20.34
C ILE A 3 -16.05 7.17 19.05
N TRP A 4 -17.34 7.43 18.83
CA TRP A 4 -18.10 6.94 17.68
C TRP A 4 -18.54 8.07 16.77
N LYS A 5 -18.44 7.89 15.46
CA LYS A 5 -18.92 8.82 14.42
C LYS A 5 -19.64 8.06 13.32
N ASP A 6 -20.61 8.71 12.70
CA ASP A 6 -21.39 8.14 11.60
C ASP A 6 -20.53 7.86 10.37
N ILE A 7 -20.76 6.70 9.74
CA ILE A 7 -20.17 6.37 8.45
C ILE A 7 -20.94 7.10 7.37
N ARG A 8 -20.25 7.90 6.58
CA ARG A 8 -20.85 8.70 5.50
C ARG A 8 -21.52 7.82 4.44
N GLY A 9 -22.68 8.26 3.94
CA GLY A 9 -23.42 7.55 2.89
C GLY A 9 -24.39 6.48 3.39
N PHE A 10 -24.53 6.29 4.72
CA PHE A 10 -25.41 5.28 5.33
C PHE A 10 -26.53 5.85 6.19
N ASN A 11 -26.79 7.17 6.12
CA ASN A 11 -27.89 7.86 6.81
C ASN A 11 -28.01 7.56 8.32
N GLY A 12 -26.88 7.49 9.01
CA GLY A 12 -26.85 7.22 10.45
C GLY A 12 -27.03 5.76 10.83
N ASN A 13 -27.16 4.83 9.87
CA ASN A 13 -27.36 3.40 10.15
C ASN A 13 -26.11 2.71 10.69
N TYR A 14 -24.92 3.28 10.50
CA TYR A 14 -23.66 2.71 10.91
C TYR A 14 -22.74 3.76 11.50
N GLN A 15 -22.01 3.33 12.54
CA GLN A 15 -20.95 4.15 13.15
C GLN A 15 -19.64 3.39 13.18
N VAL A 16 -18.56 4.15 13.08
CA VAL A 16 -17.18 3.68 13.25
C VAL A 16 -16.57 4.33 14.48
N SER A 17 -15.78 3.58 15.23
CA SER A 17 -15.04 4.13 16.37
C SER A 17 -13.62 4.53 15.98
N ASN A 18 -13.03 5.42 16.78
CA ASN A 18 -11.63 5.84 16.64
C ASN A 18 -10.61 4.71 16.80
N ILE A 19 -11.01 3.55 17.32
CA ILE A 19 -10.16 2.35 17.47
C ILE A 19 -10.47 1.25 16.42
N GLY A 20 -11.36 1.55 15.44
CA GLY A 20 -11.65 0.64 14.34
C GLY A 20 -12.72 -0.42 14.61
N ASN A 21 -13.61 -0.18 15.56
CA ASN A 21 -14.83 -0.97 15.69
C ASN A 21 -15.95 -0.35 14.82
N ILE A 22 -16.85 -1.20 14.34
CA ILE A 22 -18.01 -0.78 13.56
C ILE A 22 -19.28 -1.29 14.22
N LYS A 23 -20.30 -0.44 14.35
CA LYS A 23 -21.61 -0.84 14.87
C LYS A 23 -22.73 -0.46 13.91
N SER A 24 -23.76 -1.28 13.90
CA SER A 24 -25.04 -1.02 13.23
C SER A 24 -26.04 -0.43 14.20
N LEU A 25 -26.74 0.58 13.77
CA LEU A 25 -27.86 1.21 14.48
C LEU A 25 -29.22 0.85 13.84
N MET A 26 -29.27 -0.08 12.89
CA MET A 26 -30.49 -0.47 12.17
C MET A 26 -31.50 -1.23 13.06
N ARG A 27 -31.10 -1.69 14.20
CA ARG A 27 -31.95 -2.41 15.17
C ARG A 27 -32.19 -1.56 16.41
N SER A 28 -33.20 -1.91 17.20
CA SER A 28 -33.53 -1.25 18.47
C SER A 28 -32.34 -1.16 19.46
N LYS A 29 -31.43 -2.12 19.40
CA LYS A 29 -30.15 -2.08 20.14
C LYS A 29 -28.99 -2.06 19.16
N PRO A 30 -27.99 -1.16 19.34
CA PRO A 30 -26.80 -1.14 18.54
C PRO A 30 -26.03 -2.47 18.61
N ILE A 31 -25.55 -2.97 17.49
CA ILE A 31 -24.79 -4.22 17.40
C ILE A 31 -23.43 -3.94 16.77
N VAL A 32 -22.37 -4.38 17.44
CA VAL A 32 -21.01 -4.36 16.87
C VAL A 32 -20.94 -5.39 15.74
N ILE A 33 -20.54 -4.92 14.54
CA ILE A 33 -20.45 -5.74 13.34
C ILE A 33 -19.15 -6.53 13.36
N LYS A 34 -19.24 -7.82 13.03
CA LYS A 34 -18.08 -8.67 12.85
C LYS A 34 -17.24 -8.18 11.66
N THR A 35 -15.96 -8.00 11.89
CA THR A 35 -14.95 -7.70 10.86
C THR A 35 -14.13 -8.96 10.59
N TRP A 36 -13.53 -9.05 9.38
CA TRP A 36 -12.61 -10.13 9.03
C TRP A 36 -11.40 -9.56 8.28
N ILE A 37 -10.36 -10.38 8.17
CA ILE A 37 -9.11 -9.98 7.50
C ILE A 37 -9.14 -10.57 6.09
N LYS A 38 -8.95 -9.70 5.08
CA LYS A 38 -8.74 -10.13 3.69
C LYS A 38 -7.32 -10.68 3.48
N GLU A 39 -7.12 -11.41 2.36
CA GLU A 39 -5.80 -11.93 1.95
C GLU A 39 -4.70 -10.87 1.93
N ASN A 40 -5.04 -9.62 1.60
CA ASN A 40 -4.12 -8.49 1.63
C ASN A 40 -3.81 -7.96 3.05
N GLY A 41 -4.32 -8.60 4.10
CA GLY A 41 -4.06 -8.31 5.51
C GLY A 41 -4.89 -7.19 6.12
N TYR A 42 -5.76 -6.52 5.37
CA TYR A 42 -6.62 -5.44 5.89
C TYR A 42 -7.91 -5.96 6.51
N LYS A 43 -8.35 -5.33 7.61
CA LYS A 43 -9.68 -5.53 8.19
C LYS A 43 -10.77 -4.93 7.30
N VAL A 44 -11.84 -5.69 7.08
CA VAL A 44 -13.03 -5.27 6.34
C VAL A 44 -14.32 -5.62 7.06
N CYS A 45 -15.39 -4.95 6.73
CA CYS A 45 -16.74 -5.24 7.16
C CYS A 45 -17.71 -5.21 5.96
N SER A 46 -18.89 -5.79 6.13
CA SER A 46 -20.00 -5.65 5.18
C SER A 46 -21.00 -4.63 5.71
N LEU A 47 -21.41 -3.70 4.85
CA LEU A 47 -22.39 -2.67 5.13
C LEU A 47 -23.49 -2.74 4.08
N THR A 48 -24.74 -2.63 4.51
CA THR A 48 -25.91 -2.69 3.60
C THR A 48 -26.39 -1.28 3.30
N LEU A 49 -26.49 -0.94 2.04
CA LEU A 49 -27.10 0.31 1.57
C LEU A 49 -28.64 0.27 1.69
N LYS A 50 -29.29 1.42 1.60
CA LYS A 50 -30.77 1.49 1.54
C LYS A 50 -31.39 0.66 0.41
N THR A 51 -30.64 0.48 -0.66
CA THR A 51 -31.02 -0.33 -1.83
C THR A 51 -30.89 -1.83 -1.60
N ASN A 52 -30.67 -2.29 -0.37
CA ASN A 52 -30.35 -3.66 0.01
C ASN A 52 -29.04 -4.20 -0.59
N ASN A 53 -28.27 -3.39 -1.30
CA ASN A 53 -26.96 -3.79 -1.80
C ASN A 53 -25.94 -3.83 -0.66
N VAL A 54 -25.20 -4.94 -0.58
CA VAL A 54 -24.11 -5.12 0.38
C VAL A 54 -22.81 -4.65 -0.23
N ILE A 55 -22.11 -3.76 0.46
CA ILE A 55 -20.77 -3.32 0.08
C ILE A 55 -19.76 -3.73 1.13
N PHE A 56 -18.54 -4.02 0.67
CA PHE A 56 -17.41 -4.31 1.56
C PHE A 56 -16.58 -3.05 1.75
N SER A 57 -16.44 -2.61 2.99
CA SER A 57 -15.63 -1.45 3.31
C SER A 57 -14.41 -1.81 4.15
N TYR A 58 -13.28 -1.13 3.89
CA TYR A 58 -12.06 -1.24 4.67
C TYR A 58 -12.17 -0.41 5.95
N VAL A 59 -12.02 -1.03 7.11
CA VAL A 59 -12.18 -0.39 8.42
C VAL A 59 -11.27 0.84 8.56
N HIS A 60 -9.98 0.75 8.21
CA HIS A 60 -9.04 1.88 8.29
C HIS A 60 -9.49 3.08 7.44
N LYS A 61 -10.12 2.84 6.28
CA LYS A 61 -10.65 3.94 5.46
C LYS A 61 -11.86 4.62 6.09
N GLU A 62 -12.73 3.86 6.76
CA GLU A 62 -13.87 4.45 7.47
C GLU A 62 -13.43 5.24 8.70
N VAL A 63 -12.45 4.73 9.45
CA VAL A 63 -11.83 5.49 10.56
C VAL A 63 -11.21 6.78 10.04
N ALA A 64 -10.38 6.70 8.98
CA ALA A 64 -9.73 7.88 8.43
C ALA A 64 -10.74 8.92 7.94
N ARG A 65 -11.80 8.49 7.23
CA ARG A 65 -12.88 9.40 6.75
C ARG A 65 -13.64 10.09 7.88
N ALA A 66 -13.80 9.40 9.01
CA ALA A 66 -14.56 9.91 10.15
C ALA A 66 -13.72 10.79 11.08
N PHE A 67 -12.45 10.49 11.26
CA PHE A 67 -11.63 11.09 12.33
C PHE A 67 -10.48 11.95 11.84
N ILE A 68 -9.98 11.74 10.62
CA ILE A 68 -8.76 12.38 10.12
C ILE A 68 -9.11 13.35 8.98
N PRO A 69 -8.82 14.66 9.11
CA PRO A 69 -9.01 15.61 8.01
C PRO A 69 -8.18 15.22 6.78
N ASN A 70 -8.77 15.33 5.59
CA ASN A 70 -8.11 15.08 4.31
C ASN A 70 -8.16 16.34 3.44
N LEU A 71 -7.37 17.33 3.79
CA LEU A 71 -7.36 18.63 3.12
C LEU A 71 -6.80 18.55 1.69
N ASP A 72 -5.85 17.63 1.47
CA ASP A 72 -5.18 17.43 0.19
C ASP A 72 -5.89 16.42 -0.72
N ASN A 73 -7.09 15.93 -0.34
CA ASN A 73 -7.84 14.91 -1.07
C ASN A 73 -7.01 13.68 -1.46
N LYS A 74 -6.17 13.19 -0.56
CA LYS A 74 -5.34 11.99 -0.77
C LYS A 74 -6.19 10.71 -0.82
N ASP A 75 -5.85 9.77 -1.70
CA ASP A 75 -6.67 8.57 -1.97
C ASP A 75 -6.37 7.39 -1.07
N CYS A 76 -5.18 7.35 -0.46
CA CYS A 76 -4.71 6.24 0.34
C CYS A 76 -4.62 6.60 1.81
N VAL A 77 -4.71 5.54 2.64
CA VAL A 77 -4.46 5.62 4.08
C VAL A 77 -3.32 4.68 4.41
N LYS A 78 -2.27 5.17 5.05
CA LYS A 78 -1.15 4.37 5.55
C LYS A 78 -1.32 4.11 7.05
N HIS A 79 -0.79 2.98 7.52
CA HIS A 79 -0.63 2.65 8.93
C HIS A 79 0.79 3.04 9.35
N LEU A 80 0.92 3.92 10.34
CA LEU A 80 2.22 4.46 10.75
C LEU A 80 3.16 3.38 11.29
N ASP A 81 2.61 2.40 12.01
CA ASP A 81 3.36 1.24 12.52
C ASP A 81 3.52 0.10 11.49
N GLY A 82 2.93 0.24 10.29
CA GLY A 82 2.89 -0.80 9.25
C GLY A 82 1.95 -1.98 9.55
N ASN A 83 1.30 -2.03 10.70
CA ASN A 83 0.36 -3.08 11.05
C ASN A 83 -1.05 -2.76 10.52
N LYS A 84 -1.45 -3.44 9.45
CA LYS A 84 -2.75 -3.27 8.77
C LYS A 84 -3.98 -3.59 9.65
N GLN A 85 -3.78 -4.16 10.82
CA GLN A 85 -4.84 -4.50 11.76
C GLN A 85 -5.02 -3.47 12.87
N ASN A 86 -4.04 -2.58 13.07
CA ASN A 86 -4.10 -1.49 14.03
C ASN A 86 -4.79 -0.26 13.41
N ASN A 87 -6.11 -0.24 13.47
CA ASN A 87 -6.94 0.79 12.85
C ASN A 87 -7.29 1.95 13.80
N ASN A 88 -6.49 2.20 14.83
CA ASN A 88 -6.64 3.37 15.66
C ASN A 88 -6.39 4.66 14.86
N ASP A 89 -7.17 5.69 15.08
CA ASP A 89 -7.08 6.97 14.36
C ASP A 89 -5.69 7.61 14.43
N TYR A 90 -5.02 7.56 15.60
CA TYR A 90 -3.65 8.06 15.78
C TYR A 90 -2.58 7.27 15.00
N ASN A 91 -2.91 6.04 14.54
CA ASN A 91 -2.02 5.20 13.73
C ASN A 91 -2.26 5.32 12.23
N LEU A 92 -3.23 6.12 11.82
CA LEU A 92 -3.63 6.26 10.42
C LEU A 92 -3.30 7.66 9.91
N GLU A 93 -2.87 7.75 8.66
CA GLU A 93 -2.59 9.01 7.99
C GLU A 93 -2.98 8.92 6.52
N TRP A 94 -3.64 9.99 6.00
CA TRP A 94 -3.90 10.13 4.58
C TRP A 94 -2.58 10.31 3.81
N ALA A 95 -2.44 9.61 2.71
CA ALA A 95 -1.22 9.58 1.92
C ALA A 95 -1.51 9.36 0.44
N THR A 96 -0.59 9.78 -0.40
CA THR A 96 -0.54 9.37 -1.80
C THR A 96 -0.01 7.95 -1.91
N ASN A 97 -0.21 7.29 -3.06
CA ASN A 97 0.36 5.96 -3.32
C ASN A 97 1.90 5.95 -3.17
N THR A 98 2.57 7.01 -3.61
CA THR A 98 4.02 7.15 -3.50
C THR A 98 4.47 7.25 -2.05
N GLU A 99 3.78 8.05 -1.23
CA GLU A 99 4.05 8.17 0.21
C GLU A 99 3.84 6.85 0.93
N CYS A 100 2.77 6.10 0.60
CA CYS A 100 2.52 4.76 1.16
C CYS A 100 3.67 3.80 0.85
N VAL A 101 4.13 3.78 -0.41
CA VAL A 101 5.25 2.92 -0.83
C VAL A 101 6.55 3.31 -0.13
N ASN A 102 6.88 4.60 -0.08
CA ASN A 102 8.09 5.10 0.58
C ASN A 102 8.07 4.79 2.09
N HIS A 103 6.91 4.92 2.73
CA HIS A 103 6.75 4.56 4.14
C HIS A 103 7.04 3.08 4.39
N LEU A 104 6.54 2.16 3.54
CA LEU A 104 6.84 0.73 3.67
C LEU A 104 8.34 0.42 3.53
N TYR A 105 9.08 1.19 2.73
CA TYR A 105 10.53 1.08 2.64
C TYR A 105 11.21 1.61 3.92
N SER A 106 10.77 2.75 4.45
CA SER A 106 11.39 3.37 5.63
C SER A 106 11.26 2.53 6.89
N ILE A 107 10.13 1.81 7.05
CA ILE A 107 9.90 0.91 8.19
C ILE A 107 10.35 -0.54 7.93
N GLY A 108 11.03 -0.80 6.80
CA GLY A 108 11.63 -2.11 6.50
C GLY A 108 10.65 -3.21 6.08
N LEU A 109 9.36 -2.92 5.93
CA LEU A 109 8.35 -3.89 5.47
C LEU A 109 8.41 -4.15 3.96
N ARG A 110 9.08 -3.30 3.20
CA ARG A 110 9.34 -3.50 1.79
C ARG A 110 10.84 -3.34 1.53
N ASN A 111 11.44 -4.41 1.04
CA ASN A 111 12.85 -4.41 0.67
C ASN A 111 12.99 -4.36 -0.85
N ASN A 112 13.96 -3.60 -1.35
CA ASN A 112 14.37 -3.63 -2.76
C ASN A 112 15.09 -4.96 -3.13
N LYS A 113 14.84 -6.06 -2.42
CA LYS A 113 15.52 -7.36 -2.64
C LYS A 113 15.42 -7.90 -4.08
N HIS A 114 14.57 -7.32 -4.93
CA HIS A 114 14.46 -7.70 -6.35
C HIS A 114 15.10 -6.71 -7.34
N ARG A 115 15.68 -5.61 -6.88
CA ARG A 115 16.73 -4.98 -7.67
C ARG A 115 18.01 -5.75 -7.35
N HIS A 116 18.31 -6.77 -8.14
CA HIS A 116 19.68 -7.28 -8.24
C HIS A 116 20.54 -6.06 -8.52
N SER A 117 21.16 -5.49 -7.49
CA SER A 117 22.17 -4.46 -7.71
C SER A 117 23.34 -5.17 -8.35
N LEU A 118 23.41 -5.04 -9.67
CA LEU A 118 24.52 -5.61 -10.43
C LEU A 118 25.83 -4.99 -9.91
N THR A 119 26.78 -5.84 -9.60
CA THR A 119 28.11 -5.36 -9.20
C THR A 119 28.78 -4.61 -10.35
N LYS A 120 29.71 -3.71 -10.06
CA LYS A 120 30.48 -3.00 -11.08
C LYS A 120 31.05 -3.93 -12.15
N ARG A 121 31.58 -5.09 -11.73
CA ARG A 121 32.12 -6.13 -12.65
C ARG A 121 31.04 -6.67 -13.59
N GLN A 122 29.85 -6.97 -13.06
CA GLN A 122 28.72 -7.45 -13.88
C GLN A 122 28.21 -6.38 -14.84
N VAL A 123 28.09 -5.13 -14.42
CA VAL A 123 27.70 -4.03 -15.29
C VAL A 123 28.64 -3.86 -16.46
N ILE A 124 29.96 -3.87 -16.20
CA ILE A 124 30.99 -3.77 -17.26
C ILE A 124 30.94 -5.01 -18.18
N ALA A 125 30.78 -6.20 -17.63
CA ALA A 125 30.68 -7.44 -18.41
C ALA A 125 29.43 -7.42 -19.31
N ILE A 126 28.26 -7.02 -18.79
CA ILE A 126 27.03 -6.87 -19.58
C ILE A 126 27.22 -5.82 -20.69
N TYR A 127 27.85 -4.68 -20.39
CA TYR A 127 28.08 -3.64 -21.37
C TYR A 127 28.94 -4.12 -22.55
N LYS A 128 30.00 -4.86 -22.26
CA LYS A 128 30.95 -5.41 -23.27
C LYS A 128 30.43 -6.65 -23.97
N ASP A 129 29.47 -7.39 -23.39
CA ASP A 129 28.96 -8.64 -23.94
C ASP A 129 28.26 -8.41 -25.30
N LYS A 130 28.65 -9.11 -26.34
CA LYS A 130 28.08 -9.02 -27.68
C LYS A 130 26.89 -9.94 -27.94
N LEU A 131 26.49 -10.73 -26.96
CA LEU A 131 25.33 -11.61 -27.07
C LEU A 131 24.02 -10.82 -27.23
N SER A 132 22.99 -11.49 -27.76
CA SER A 132 21.63 -10.90 -27.78
C SER A 132 21.14 -10.61 -26.35
N TYR A 133 20.30 -9.60 -26.20
CA TYR A 133 19.75 -9.19 -24.89
C TYR A 133 19.13 -10.36 -24.11
N ARG A 134 18.42 -11.25 -24.81
CA ARG A 134 17.81 -12.44 -24.21
C ARG A 134 18.87 -13.38 -23.61
N LYS A 135 19.96 -13.62 -24.29
CA LYS A 135 21.07 -14.45 -23.79
C LYS A 135 21.79 -13.78 -22.61
N ILE A 136 21.99 -12.46 -22.66
CA ILE A 136 22.56 -11.67 -21.56
C ILE A 136 21.67 -11.74 -20.32
N MET A 137 20.35 -11.61 -20.46
CA MET A 137 19.40 -11.72 -19.35
C MET A 137 19.55 -13.05 -18.61
N VAL A 138 19.63 -14.16 -19.34
CA VAL A 138 19.81 -15.49 -18.75
C VAL A 138 21.19 -15.63 -18.08
N LYS A 139 22.27 -15.22 -18.78
CA LYS A 139 23.66 -15.35 -18.32
C LYS A 139 23.92 -14.60 -17.02
N TYR A 140 23.34 -13.40 -16.85
CA TYR A 140 23.57 -12.54 -15.69
C TYR A 140 22.38 -12.51 -14.71
N ASN A 141 21.38 -13.36 -14.93
CA ASN A 141 20.15 -13.41 -14.13
C ASN A 141 19.53 -12.00 -13.91
N THR A 142 19.30 -11.29 -15.00
CA THR A 142 18.79 -9.91 -14.96
C THR A 142 17.61 -9.75 -15.92
N ASN A 143 16.96 -8.59 -15.91
CA ASN A 143 15.81 -8.31 -16.78
C ASN A 143 16.18 -7.45 -18.00
N PHE A 144 15.27 -7.42 -19.00
CA PHE A 144 15.46 -6.68 -20.24
C PHE A 144 15.75 -5.20 -19.99
N GLY A 145 14.99 -4.55 -19.10
CA GLY A 145 15.16 -3.13 -18.81
C GLY A 145 16.55 -2.80 -18.27
N SER A 146 17.11 -3.66 -17.41
CA SER A 146 18.47 -3.49 -16.90
C SER A 146 19.52 -3.66 -18.00
N VAL A 147 19.40 -4.69 -18.84
CA VAL A 147 20.33 -4.91 -19.97
C VAL A 147 20.27 -3.75 -20.94
N TYR A 148 19.06 -3.32 -21.34
CA TYR A 148 18.85 -2.19 -22.22
C TYR A 148 19.49 -0.91 -21.67
N ALA A 149 19.18 -0.58 -20.40
CA ALA A 149 19.67 0.62 -19.75
C ALA A 149 21.22 0.64 -19.60
N ILE A 150 21.85 -0.51 -19.34
CA ILE A 150 23.32 -0.64 -19.29
C ILE A 150 23.91 -0.44 -20.68
N LYS A 151 23.37 -1.10 -21.71
CA LYS A 151 23.84 -0.99 -23.12
C LYS A 151 23.76 0.42 -23.64
N HIS A 152 22.72 1.17 -23.25
CA HIS A 152 22.50 2.57 -23.65
C HIS A 152 23.08 3.59 -22.64
N LYS A 153 23.87 3.14 -21.65
CA LYS A 153 24.50 4.00 -20.63
C LYS A 153 23.51 4.92 -19.87
N THR A 154 22.25 4.51 -19.73
CA THR A 154 21.24 5.32 -19.01
C THR A 154 21.31 5.16 -17.50
N ILE A 155 21.81 4.01 -17.02
CA ILE A 155 22.07 3.71 -15.60
C ILE A 155 23.54 3.33 -15.41
N TYR A 156 24.03 3.36 -14.18
CA TYR A 156 25.43 3.05 -13.81
C TYR A 156 26.47 3.86 -14.58
N LYS A 157 26.15 5.11 -14.87
CA LYS A 157 27.02 6.04 -15.65
C LYS A 157 28.44 6.12 -15.08
N GLU A 158 28.55 6.16 -13.75
CA GLU A 158 29.85 6.19 -13.03
C GLU A 158 30.75 4.99 -13.33
N TYR A 159 30.13 3.79 -13.53
CA TYR A 159 30.86 2.58 -13.84
C TYR A 159 31.29 2.49 -15.31
N LEU A 160 30.60 3.20 -16.18
CA LEU A 160 30.77 3.16 -17.64
C LEU A 160 31.48 4.40 -18.21
N ALA A 161 31.73 5.42 -17.37
CA ALA A 161 32.32 6.69 -17.81
C ALA A 161 33.76 6.55 -18.31
N LYS A 162 34.46 5.46 -17.94
CA LYS A 162 35.87 5.22 -18.32
C LYS A 162 36.03 4.11 -19.38
N LEU A 163 34.91 3.72 -20.00
CA LEU A 163 34.84 2.73 -21.08
C LEU A 163 34.41 3.35 -22.41
#